data_3883faa8a4daa63aee26f26ff21bc271
#
_entry.id   3883faa8a4daa63aee26f26ff21bc271
#
_cell.length_a   1.000
_cell.length_b   1.000
_cell.length_c   1.000
_cell.angle_alpha   90.00
_cell.angle_beta   90.00
_cell.angle_gamma   90.00
#
_symmetry.space_group_name_H-M   'P 1'
#
loop_
_entity.id
_entity.type
_entity.pdbx_description
1 polymer ?
#
loop_
_entity_poly.entity_id
_entity_poly.type
_entity_poly.pdbx_seq_one_letter_code
_entity_poly.pdbx_strand_id
1 'polypeptide(L)'
;MTTFNPFTLEGKTILVTGASSGIGRGIAIACSKMGATVIINGRNEQRLAETMTEMQGEENLSLAADLSDSNSLTGMVSRLPKLDGIVHCAGIGQRVLCKQLQEADLDTMMDVNFKAPVMLQTEILKQKKINKGASIVFIASIASDSPSIGNAVYS
;
A
#
# COMPACT_ATOMS: atom_id res chain seq x y z
N MET A 1 10.80 21.91 25.58
CA MET A 1 9.32 21.99 25.45
C MET A 1 8.94 21.24 24.20
N THR A 2 8.26 20.10 24.32
CA THR A 2 7.72 19.38 23.18
C THR A 2 6.55 20.19 22.65
N THR A 3 6.70 20.72 21.44
CA THR A 3 5.62 21.45 20.75
C THR A 3 4.49 20.45 20.48
N PHE A 4 3.29 20.74 20.96
CA PHE A 4 2.11 19.90 20.67
C PHE A 4 1.91 19.81 19.16
N ASN A 5 2.03 18.60 18.60
CA ASN A 5 1.74 18.31 17.20
C ASN A 5 0.51 17.40 17.11
N PRO A 6 -0.67 17.92 16.69
CA PRO A 6 -1.89 17.13 16.60
C PRO A 6 -1.84 16.04 15.53
N PHE A 7 -0.84 16.06 14.64
CA PHE A 7 -0.66 15.10 13.56
C PHE A 7 0.48 14.11 13.83
N THR A 8 1.02 14.07 15.06
CA THR A 8 2.09 13.12 15.40
C THR A 8 1.62 11.68 15.21
N LEU A 9 2.52 10.85 14.67
CA LEU A 9 2.34 9.40 14.53
C LEU A 9 3.33 8.63 15.44
N GLU A 10 3.90 9.30 16.45
CA GLU A 10 4.81 8.67 17.42
C GLU A 10 4.15 7.45 18.08
N GLY A 11 4.89 6.34 18.14
CA GLY A 11 4.41 5.08 18.67
C GLY A 11 3.38 4.35 17.82
N LYS A 12 3.13 4.80 16.60
CA LYS A 12 2.24 4.14 15.62
C LYS A 12 3.03 3.28 14.65
N THR A 13 2.52 2.10 14.39
CA THR A 13 3.05 1.19 13.36
C THR A 13 2.12 1.18 12.16
N ILE A 14 2.63 1.57 10.99
CA ILE A 14 1.82 1.79 9.78
C ILE A 14 2.36 0.94 8.63
N LEU A 15 1.50 0.16 7.99
CA LEU A 15 1.79 -0.51 6.73
C LEU A 15 1.40 0.38 5.54
N VAL A 16 2.32 0.57 4.61
CA VAL A 16 2.07 1.27 3.34
C VAL A 16 2.38 0.32 2.18
N THR A 17 1.37 -0.06 1.40
CA THR A 17 1.55 -0.87 0.20
C THR A 17 1.83 -0.01 -1.02
N GLY A 18 2.53 -0.54 -2.03
CA GLY A 18 2.91 0.22 -3.21
C GLY A 18 3.94 1.32 -2.94
N ALA A 19 4.72 1.17 -1.87
CA ALA A 19 5.66 2.19 -1.41
C ALA A 19 6.99 2.25 -2.19
N SER A 20 7.14 1.46 -3.24
CA SER A 20 8.34 1.48 -4.10
C SER A 20 8.41 2.70 -5.03
N SER A 21 7.33 3.48 -5.17
CA SER A 21 7.29 4.66 -6.04
C SER A 21 6.05 5.53 -5.76
N GLY A 22 6.03 6.72 -6.36
CA GLY A 22 4.85 7.57 -6.47
C GLY A 22 4.19 7.92 -5.14
N ILE A 23 2.86 7.79 -5.07
CA ILE A 23 2.04 8.20 -3.93
C ILE A 23 2.40 7.37 -2.68
N GLY A 24 2.52 6.05 -2.81
CA GLY A 24 2.86 5.17 -1.69
C GLY A 24 4.23 5.49 -1.07
N ARG A 25 5.24 5.78 -1.90
CA ARG A 25 6.56 6.24 -1.44
C ARG A 25 6.44 7.56 -0.67
N GLY A 26 5.72 8.53 -1.21
CA GLY A 26 5.52 9.83 -0.55
C GLY A 26 4.81 9.69 0.80
N ILE A 27 3.79 8.83 0.89
CA ILE A 27 3.08 8.54 2.14
C ILE A 27 4.00 7.89 3.17
N ALA A 28 4.79 6.88 2.77
CA ALA A 28 5.71 6.20 3.67
C ALA A 28 6.74 7.16 4.27
N ILE A 29 7.35 8.01 3.44
CA ILE A 29 8.29 9.04 3.87
C ILE A 29 7.62 10.05 4.81
N ALA A 30 6.41 10.51 4.49
CA ALA A 30 5.68 11.46 5.33
C ALA A 30 5.34 10.86 6.70
N CYS A 31 4.82 9.62 6.74
CA CYS A 31 4.50 8.93 7.99
C CYS A 31 5.75 8.76 8.88
N SER A 32 6.89 8.38 8.30
CA SER A 32 8.15 8.22 9.05
C SER A 32 8.63 9.55 9.65
N LYS A 33 8.51 10.65 8.89
CA LYS A 33 8.83 12.01 9.37
C LYS A 33 7.91 12.49 10.49
N MET A 34 6.69 11.95 10.57
CA MET A 34 5.74 12.21 11.65
C MET A 34 5.93 11.30 12.87
N GLY A 35 6.98 10.47 12.88
CA GLY A 35 7.38 9.62 14.00
C GLY A 35 6.80 8.21 14.00
N ALA A 36 6.15 7.77 12.93
CA ALA A 36 5.68 6.39 12.82
C ALA A 36 6.83 5.42 12.54
N THR A 37 6.72 4.20 13.07
CA THR A 37 7.41 3.03 12.53
C THR A 37 6.65 2.57 11.28
N VAL A 38 7.27 2.64 10.12
CA VAL A 38 6.60 2.37 8.85
C VAL A 38 7.10 1.06 8.25
N ILE A 39 6.16 0.21 7.86
CA ILE A 39 6.42 -1.00 7.11
C ILE A 39 6.04 -0.73 5.66
N ILE A 40 7.00 -0.82 4.75
CA ILE A 40 6.77 -0.60 3.33
C ILE A 40 6.69 -1.91 2.57
N ASN A 41 5.73 -2.00 1.65
CA ASN A 41 5.58 -3.13 0.75
C ASN A 41 5.59 -2.69 -0.72
N GLY A 42 6.13 -3.53 -1.55
CA GLY A 42 6.16 -3.45 -3.00
C GLY A 42 6.82 -4.68 -3.60
N ARG A 43 6.85 -4.79 -4.92
CA ARG A 43 7.45 -5.95 -5.61
C ARG A 43 8.94 -5.78 -5.90
N ASN A 44 9.43 -4.55 -5.98
CA ASN A 44 10.80 -4.24 -6.37
C ASN A 44 11.64 -3.87 -5.14
N GLU A 45 12.51 -4.79 -4.71
CA GLU A 45 13.36 -4.64 -3.53
C GLU A 45 14.30 -3.44 -3.62
N GLN A 46 14.90 -3.20 -4.79
CA GLN A 46 15.82 -2.08 -4.99
C GLN A 46 15.11 -0.74 -4.77
N ARG A 47 13.93 -0.55 -5.36
CA ARG A 47 13.14 0.67 -5.18
C ARG A 47 12.61 0.83 -3.75
N LEU A 48 12.31 -0.28 -3.07
CA LEU A 48 11.97 -0.22 -1.65
C LEU A 48 13.17 0.22 -0.82
N ALA A 49 14.38 -0.28 -1.12
CA ALA A 49 15.60 0.16 -0.45
C ALA A 49 15.86 1.66 -0.68
N GLU A 50 15.64 2.18 -1.90
CA GLU A 50 15.70 3.61 -2.17
C GLU A 50 14.68 4.40 -1.32
N THR A 51 13.46 3.90 -1.17
CA THR A 51 12.46 4.55 -0.30
C THR A 51 12.91 4.56 1.14
N MET A 52 13.48 3.45 1.63
CA MET A 52 14.02 3.35 3.00
C MET A 52 15.09 4.40 3.29
N THR A 53 15.94 4.74 2.33
CA THR A 53 17.00 5.76 2.53
C THR A 53 16.45 7.18 2.74
N GLU A 54 15.21 7.45 2.31
CA GLU A 54 14.56 8.76 2.47
C GLU A 54 13.66 8.83 3.72
N MET A 55 13.42 7.70 4.36
CA MET A 55 12.59 7.60 5.57
C MET A 55 13.40 7.97 6.82
N GLN A 56 12.70 8.43 7.85
CA GLN A 56 13.27 8.69 9.16
C GLN A 56 12.94 7.56 10.13
N GLY A 57 13.83 7.35 11.13
CA GLY A 57 13.69 6.29 12.12
C GLY A 57 14.38 4.99 11.71
N GLU A 58 14.89 4.26 12.70
CA GLU A 58 15.70 3.05 12.50
C GLU A 58 14.85 1.76 12.50
N GLU A 59 13.60 1.83 12.97
CA GLU A 59 12.71 0.66 13.13
C GLU A 59 11.82 0.37 11.91
N ASN A 60 12.02 1.10 10.81
CA ASN A 60 11.25 0.87 9.59
C ASN A 60 11.60 -0.49 8.96
N LEU A 61 10.62 -1.14 8.34
CA LEU A 61 10.79 -2.43 7.69
C LEU A 61 10.41 -2.37 6.21
N SER A 62 11.15 -3.11 5.41
CA SER A 62 10.84 -3.34 4.00
C SER A 62 10.46 -4.80 3.77
N LEU A 63 9.29 -5.04 3.20
CA LEU A 63 8.76 -6.37 2.91
C LEU A 63 8.40 -6.47 1.42
N ALA A 64 9.32 -7.02 0.63
CA ALA A 64 9.04 -7.31 -0.77
C ALA A 64 8.05 -8.48 -0.86
N ALA A 65 6.93 -8.25 -1.54
CA ALA A 65 5.90 -9.26 -1.77
C ALA A 65 4.99 -8.84 -2.93
N ASP A 66 4.55 -9.81 -3.72
CA ASP A 66 3.46 -9.62 -4.66
C ASP A 66 2.13 -9.92 -3.97
N LEU A 67 1.30 -8.90 -3.83
CA LEU A 67 0.01 -9.00 -3.14
C LEU A 67 -1.08 -9.69 -4.00
N SER A 68 -0.84 -9.91 -5.28
CA SER A 68 -1.73 -10.70 -6.15
C SER A 68 -1.46 -12.21 -6.03
N ASP A 69 -0.31 -12.61 -5.49
CA ASP A 69 0.01 -14.00 -5.16
C ASP A 69 -0.35 -14.33 -3.70
N SER A 70 -1.23 -15.30 -3.51
CA SER A 70 -1.77 -15.64 -2.19
C SER A 70 -0.71 -16.14 -1.21
N ASN A 71 0.30 -16.88 -1.67
CA ASN A 71 1.36 -17.40 -0.80
C ASN A 71 2.29 -16.28 -0.36
N SER A 72 2.69 -15.42 -1.30
CA SER A 72 3.50 -14.23 -1.06
C SER A 72 2.81 -13.29 -0.06
N LEU A 73 1.50 -13.03 -0.26
CA LEU A 73 0.68 -12.21 0.62
C LEU A 73 0.61 -12.79 2.05
N THR A 74 0.25 -14.07 2.18
CA THR A 74 0.14 -14.73 3.49
C THR A 74 1.49 -14.77 4.23
N GLY A 75 2.57 -15.07 3.51
CA GLY A 75 3.93 -15.03 4.04
C GLY A 75 4.35 -13.65 4.51
N MET A 76 4.01 -12.60 3.75
CA MET A 76 4.26 -11.22 4.17
C MET A 76 3.50 -10.87 5.44
N VAL A 77 2.20 -11.17 5.50
CA VAL A 77 1.35 -10.85 6.66
C VAL A 77 1.83 -11.55 7.93
N SER A 78 2.34 -12.78 7.84
CA SER A 78 2.88 -13.50 9.00
C SER A 78 4.04 -12.77 9.68
N ARG A 79 4.82 -12.00 8.91
CA ARG A 79 5.97 -11.21 9.37
C ARG A 79 5.61 -9.84 9.93
N LEU A 80 4.37 -9.38 9.73
CA LEU A 80 3.92 -8.08 10.24
C LEU A 80 3.82 -8.09 11.77
N PRO A 81 4.22 -7.03 12.47
CA PRO A 81 3.78 -6.75 13.82
C PRO A 81 2.29 -6.37 13.82
N LYS A 82 1.75 -6.01 14.98
CA LYS A 82 0.43 -5.40 15.05
C LYS A 82 0.46 -3.96 14.53
N LEU A 83 -0.51 -3.62 13.72
CA LEU A 83 -0.60 -2.35 12.99
C LEU A 83 -1.59 -1.39 13.65
N ASP A 84 -1.25 -0.13 13.71
CA ASP A 84 -2.13 0.99 14.07
C ASP A 84 -2.70 1.69 12.85
N GLY A 85 -2.12 1.45 11.67
CA GLY A 85 -2.60 2.00 10.42
C GLY A 85 -2.22 1.15 9.21
N ILE A 86 -3.06 1.20 8.18
CA ILE A 86 -2.82 0.56 6.90
C ILE A 86 -3.19 1.53 5.79
N VAL A 87 -2.28 1.71 4.84
CA VAL A 87 -2.55 2.44 3.60
C VAL A 87 -2.45 1.49 2.42
N HIS A 88 -3.59 1.13 1.86
CA HIS A 88 -3.70 0.37 0.62
C HIS A 88 -3.47 1.32 -0.56
N CYS A 89 -2.22 1.41 -1.02
CA CYS A 89 -1.80 2.29 -2.11
C CYS A 89 -1.20 1.52 -3.29
N ALA A 90 -0.99 0.20 -3.15
CA ALA A 90 -0.58 -0.64 -4.27
C ALA A 90 -1.67 -0.64 -5.35
N GLY A 91 -1.26 -0.34 -6.57
CA GLY A 91 -2.18 -0.30 -7.70
C GLY A 91 -1.41 -0.11 -9.00
N ILE A 92 -2.07 -0.40 -10.10
CA ILE A 92 -1.58 -0.19 -11.46
C ILE A 92 -2.56 0.63 -12.26
N GLY A 93 -2.05 1.40 -13.22
CA GLY A 93 -2.83 2.03 -14.27
C GLY A 93 -2.42 1.43 -15.61
N GLN A 94 -3.38 1.20 -16.48
CA GLN A 94 -3.14 0.71 -17.83
C GLN A 94 -4.00 1.51 -18.81
N ARG A 95 -3.41 1.89 -19.92
CA ARG A 95 -4.15 2.56 -21.01
C ARG A 95 -4.28 1.62 -22.19
N VAL A 96 -5.51 1.13 -22.41
CA VAL A 96 -5.88 0.27 -23.54
C VAL A 96 -7.17 0.79 -24.15
N LEU A 97 -7.19 0.95 -25.46
CA LEU A 97 -8.43 1.33 -26.16
C LEU A 97 -9.44 0.19 -26.07
N CYS A 98 -10.74 0.50 -25.86
CA CYS A 98 -11.79 -0.51 -25.69
C CYS A 98 -11.80 -1.58 -26.78
N LYS A 99 -11.52 -1.21 -28.04
CA LYS A 99 -11.45 -2.16 -29.17
C LYS A 99 -10.24 -3.11 -29.14
N GLN A 100 -9.27 -2.87 -28.25
CA GLN A 100 -8.04 -3.66 -28.10
C GLN A 100 -7.98 -4.39 -26.77
N LEU A 101 -8.99 -4.21 -25.90
CA LEU A 101 -9.06 -4.86 -24.59
C LEU A 101 -9.09 -6.37 -24.74
N GLN A 102 -8.30 -7.02 -23.89
CA GLN A 102 -8.27 -8.47 -23.73
C GLN A 102 -8.70 -8.84 -22.30
N GLU A 103 -9.16 -10.06 -22.09
CA GLU A 103 -9.55 -10.57 -20.79
C GLU A 103 -8.42 -10.43 -19.74
N ALA A 104 -7.17 -10.68 -20.15
CA ALA A 104 -6.00 -10.52 -19.30
C ALA A 104 -5.79 -9.09 -18.78
N ASP A 105 -6.23 -8.06 -19.52
CA ASP A 105 -6.17 -6.67 -19.06
C ASP A 105 -7.13 -6.43 -17.89
N LEU A 106 -8.34 -7.01 -17.99
CA LEU A 106 -9.35 -6.97 -16.94
C LEU A 106 -8.87 -7.74 -15.69
N ASP A 107 -8.41 -8.99 -15.89
CA ASP A 107 -7.95 -9.85 -14.81
C ASP A 107 -6.82 -9.19 -14.03
N THR A 108 -5.81 -8.68 -14.73
CA THR A 108 -4.66 -8.01 -14.10
C THR A 108 -5.10 -6.77 -13.29
N MET A 109 -5.98 -5.94 -13.85
CA MET A 109 -6.46 -4.74 -13.18
C MET A 109 -7.26 -5.10 -11.93
N MET A 110 -8.19 -6.06 -12.04
CA MET A 110 -9.01 -6.52 -10.92
C MET A 110 -8.18 -7.21 -9.83
N ASP A 111 -7.23 -8.05 -10.21
CA ASP A 111 -6.37 -8.75 -9.25
C ASP A 111 -5.53 -7.77 -8.43
N VAL A 112 -4.92 -6.77 -9.06
CA VAL A 112 -4.02 -5.85 -8.37
C VAL A 112 -4.78 -4.74 -7.64
N ASN A 113 -5.77 -4.09 -8.28
CA ASN A 113 -6.39 -2.89 -7.73
C ASN A 113 -7.58 -3.17 -6.80
N PHE A 114 -8.20 -4.34 -6.93
CA PHE A 114 -9.37 -4.69 -6.13
C PHE A 114 -9.13 -5.92 -5.24
N LYS A 115 -8.82 -7.06 -5.83
CA LYS A 115 -8.70 -8.32 -5.09
C LYS A 115 -7.55 -8.31 -4.09
N ALA A 116 -6.37 -7.84 -4.49
CA ALA A 116 -5.19 -7.83 -3.62
C ALA A 116 -5.40 -7.02 -2.33
N PRO A 117 -5.86 -5.76 -2.35
CA PRO A 117 -6.11 -5.01 -1.11
C PRO A 117 -7.21 -5.63 -0.23
N VAL A 118 -8.27 -6.20 -0.82
CA VAL A 118 -9.32 -6.90 -0.07
C VAL A 118 -8.77 -8.15 0.61
N MET A 119 -7.99 -8.97 -0.11
CA MET A 119 -7.40 -10.19 0.44
C MET A 119 -6.33 -9.89 1.47
N LEU A 120 -5.52 -8.85 1.28
CA LEU A 120 -4.56 -8.38 2.27
C LEU A 120 -5.26 -7.96 3.57
N GLN A 121 -6.32 -7.16 3.46
CA GLN A 121 -7.09 -6.76 4.63
C GLN A 121 -7.70 -7.96 5.35
N THR A 122 -8.25 -8.91 4.59
CA THR A 122 -8.81 -10.16 5.12
C THR A 122 -7.76 -10.96 5.89
N GLU A 123 -6.57 -11.12 5.32
CA GLU A 123 -5.50 -11.91 5.94
C GLU A 123 -4.92 -11.23 7.20
N ILE A 124 -4.77 -9.90 7.18
CA ILE A 124 -4.39 -9.12 8.36
C ILE A 124 -5.38 -9.34 9.52
N LEU A 125 -6.68 -9.36 9.23
CA LEU A 125 -7.72 -9.62 10.24
C LEU A 125 -7.68 -11.05 10.74
N LYS A 126 -7.55 -12.03 9.86
CA LYS A 126 -7.44 -13.45 10.24
C LYS A 126 -6.25 -13.71 11.17
N GLN A 127 -5.10 -13.14 10.86
CA GLN A 127 -3.88 -13.28 11.65
C GLN A 127 -3.82 -12.32 12.85
N LYS A 128 -4.88 -11.54 13.09
CA LYS A 128 -4.99 -10.59 14.22
C LYS A 128 -3.83 -9.58 14.28
N LYS A 129 -3.38 -9.12 13.10
CA LYS A 129 -2.26 -8.18 12.94
C LYS A 129 -2.67 -6.71 13.01
N ILE A 130 -3.86 -6.40 13.52
CA ILE A 130 -4.37 -5.03 13.64
C ILE A 130 -4.74 -4.71 15.08
N ASN A 131 -4.42 -3.52 15.55
CA ASN A 131 -4.79 -3.01 16.86
C ASN A 131 -6.23 -2.49 16.87
N LYS A 132 -6.86 -2.49 18.04
CA LYS A 132 -8.16 -1.82 18.23
C LYS A 132 -8.01 -0.32 17.99
N GLY A 133 -8.88 0.25 17.19
CA GLY A 133 -8.84 1.67 16.83
C GLY A 133 -7.84 2.02 15.73
N ALA A 134 -7.28 1.04 15.04
CA ALA A 134 -6.44 1.28 13.87
C ALA A 134 -7.22 1.95 12.73
N SER A 135 -6.52 2.77 11.95
CA SER A 135 -7.06 3.44 10.76
C SER A 135 -6.70 2.67 9.49
N ILE A 136 -7.67 2.52 8.59
CA ILE A 136 -7.48 1.87 7.30
C ILE A 136 -7.82 2.87 6.19
N VAL A 137 -6.90 3.08 5.27
CA VAL A 137 -7.04 4.00 4.15
C VAL A 137 -6.87 3.23 2.83
N PHE A 138 -7.81 3.43 1.91
CA PHE A 138 -7.71 2.95 0.53
C PHE A 138 -7.50 4.15 -0.39
N ILE A 139 -6.46 4.12 -1.21
CA ILE A 139 -6.23 5.14 -2.23
C ILE A 139 -7.09 4.83 -3.43
N ALA A 140 -8.09 5.67 -3.65
CA ALA A 140 -8.98 5.62 -4.80
C ALA A 140 -8.53 6.60 -5.89
N SER A 141 -9.28 6.68 -6.97
CA SER A 141 -9.02 7.58 -8.10
C SER A 141 -10.29 8.33 -8.50
N ILE A 142 -10.12 9.56 -8.94
CA ILE A 142 -11.18 10.35 -9.60
C ILE A 142 -11.51 9.81 -11.02
N ALA A 143 -10.76 8.84 -11.51
CA ALA A 143 -10.94 8.30 -12.86
C ALA A 143 -12.34 7.71 -13.09
N SER A 144 -13.03 7.26 -12.04
CA SER A 144 -14.43 6.83 -12.10
C SER A 144 -15.40 7.96 -12.49
N ASP A 145 -15.12 9.18 -12.05
CA ASP A 145 -15.96 10.35 -12.31
C ASP A 145 -15.47 11.18 -13.51
N SER A 146 -14.17 11.11 -13.78
CA SER A 146 -13.52 11.82 -14.88
C SER A 146 -12.64 10.87 -15.71
N PRO A 147 -13.26 9.97 -16.49
CA PRO A 147 -12.52 9.00 -17.28
C PRO A 147 -11.75 9.65 -18.43
N SER A 148 -10.66 9.06 -18.84
CA SER A 148 -9.88 9.48 -19.99
C SER A 148 -9.78 8.36 -21.04
N ILE A 149 -9.46 8.73 -22.28
CA ILE A 149 -9.31 7.78 -23.38
C ILE A 149 -8.29 6.69 -22.99
N GLY A 150 -8.69 5.42 -23.16
CA GLY A 150 -7.88 4.27 -22.85
C GLY A 150 -7.91 3.81 -21.38
N ASN A 151 -8.65 4.48 -20.50
CA ASN A 151 -8.73 4.13 -19.06
C ASN A 151 -9.99 3.33 -18.70
N ALA A 152 -10.71 2.76 -19.66
CA ALA A 152 -12.01 2.12 -19.42
C ALA A 152 -11.98 1.01 -18.34
N VAL A 153 -10.88 0.28 -18.19
CA VAL A 153 -10.74 -0.78 -17.19
C VAL A 153 -10.32 -0.21 -15.82
N TYR A 154 -9.58 0.89 -15.82
CA TYR A 154 -9.13 1.54 -14.59
C TYR A 154 -10.21 2.43 -13.97
N SER A 155 -11.09 2.99 -14.78
CA SER A 155 -12.18 3.88 -14.36
C SER A 155 -13.39 3.10 -13.87
#